data_77b9f96c8c74f309ed29e31a850dc9ac
#
_entry.id   77b9f96c8c74f309ed29e31a850dc9ac
#
_cell.length_a   1.000
_cell.length_b   1.000
_cell.length_c   1.000
_cell.angle_alpha   90.00
_cell.angle_beta   90.00
_cell.angle_gamma   90.00
#
_symmetry.space_group_name_H-M   'P 1'
#
loop_
_entity.id
_entity.type
_entity.pdbx_description
1 polymer ?
#
loop_
_entity_poly.entity_id
_entity_poly.type
_entity_poly.pdbx_seq_one_letter_code
_entity_poly.pdbx_strand_id
1 'polypeptide(L)'
;LFIYGASGAAVEIYDLAERVNVLSHRYSKIYLIDDFEEETQYYGTDRVHFSSCERIAKEAFEFIIAVGEPSARDLLLKRIEEKGYQLATLIDPSAMISPTAKIAAGCIVNAQSIVSSNVIMEKNCFLGFHVVVGHDAHLKRNTVVCPMATVGGGSTVGENTFIGLNSSMKERVNLGNNVFVGMGSMVFRSVEDGDTVLGNPARVTKGNAEHKVFRK
;
A
#
# COMPACT_ATOMS: atom_id res chain seq x y z
N LEU A 1 1.06 13.03 -12.28
CA LEU A 1 0.64 11.97 -11.36
C LEU A 1 -0.63 12.39 -10.64
N PHE A 2 -1.58 11.46 -10.49
CA PHE A 2 -2.77 11.62 -9.66
C PHE A 2 -2.68 10.68 -8.45
N ILE A 3 -2.72 11.25 -7.24
CA ILE A 3 -2.72 10.51 -5.98
C ILE A 3 -4.16 10.38 -5.49
N TYR A 4 -4.71 9.18 -5.49
CA TYR A 4 -6.09 8.95 -5.07
C TYR A 4 -6.18 8.84 -3.55
N GLY A 5 -6.67 9.89 -2.94
CA GLY A 5 -6.80 10.17 -1.52
C GLY A 5 -6.35 11.59 -1.21
N ALA A 6 -6.94 12.21 -0.19
CA ALA A 6 -6.64 13.57 0.24
C ALA A 6 -6.65 13.71 1.77
N SER A 7 -6.26 12.64 2.49
CA SER A 7 -6.06 12.65 3.94
C SER A 7 -4.57 12.65 4.30
N GLY A 8 -4.22 12.55 5.57
CA GLY A 8 -2.83 12.52 6.03
C GLY A 8 -1.95 11.49 5.31
N ALA A 9 -2.48 10.29 5.02
CA ALA A 9 -1.74 9.29 4.25
C ALA A 9 -1.44 9.76 2.81
N ALA A 10 -2.33 10.51 2.19
CA ALA A 10 -2.12 11.05 0.84
C ALA A 10 -1.02 12.13 0.82
N VAL A 11 -0.91 12.92 1.89
CA VAL A 11 0.18 13.89 2.05
C VAL A 11 1.54 13.19 2.15
N GLU A 12 1.63 12.08 2.91
CA GLU A 12 2.86 11.29 2.99
C GLU A 12 3.26 10.72 1.61
N ILE A 13 2.28 10.30 0.81
CA ILE A 13 2.52 9.79 -0.55
C ILE A 13 2.84 10.92 -1.53
N TYR A 14 2.28 12.12 -1.32
CA TYR A 14 2.67 13.31 -2.05
C TYR A 14 4.16 13.63 -1.81
N ASP A 15 4.60 13.64 -0.56
CA ASP A 15 6.01 13.87 -0.21
C ASP A 15 6.93 12.79 -0.80
N LEU A 16 6.48 11.53 -0.81
CA LEU A 16 7.20 10.45 -1.48
C LEU A 16 7.31 10.71 -3.00
N ALA A 17 6.20 11.08 -3.63
CA ALA A 17 6.18 11.36 -5.06
C ALA A 17 7.12 12.53 -5.43
N GLU A 18 7.16 13.57 -4.62
CA GLU A 18 8.11 14.68 -4.79
C GLU A 18 9.56 14.20 -4.66
N ARG A 19 9.91 13.39 -3.65
CA ARG A 19 11.28 12.83 -3.52
C ARG A 19 11.68 11.97 -4.71
N VAL A 20 10.76 11.14 -5.20
CA VAL A 20 10.99 10.33 -6.41
C VAL A 20 11.14 11.23 -7.62
N ASN A 21 10.34 12.27 -7.73
CA ASN A 21 10.32 13.18 -8.89
C ASN A 21 11.57 14.05 -8.97
N VAL A 22 12.16 14.44 -7.84
CA VAL A 22 13.46 15.16 -7.81
C VAL A 22 14.56 14.39 -8.55
N LEU A 23 14.52 13.04 -8.50
CA LEU A 23 15.54 12.20 -9.14
C LEU A 23 15.15 11.77 -10.56
N SER A 24 13.85 11.55 -10.81
CA SER A 24 13.38 10.96 -12.06
C SER A 24 12.87 11.97 -13.08
N HIS A 25 12.47 13.16 -12.63
CA HIS A 25 11.79 14.20 -13.44
C HIS A 25 10.60 13.65 -14.24
N ARG A 26 9.91 12.64 -13.68
CA ARG A 26 8.86 11.88 -14.37
C ARG A 26 7.53 12.63 -14.46
N TYR A 27 7.23 13.44 -13.44
CA TYR A 27 5.95 14.13 -13.33
C TYR A 27 6.10 15.63 -13.43
N SER A 28 5.44 16.25 -14.42
CA SER A 28 5.35 17.70 -14.58
C SER A 28 4.47 18.35 -13.50
N LYS A 29 3.48 17.59 -12.99
CA LYS A 29 2.60 18.00 -11.89
C LYS A 29 2.03 16.80 -11.15
N ILE A 30 1.79 17.00 -9.85
CA ILE A 30 1.17 16.02 -8.96
C ILE A 30 -0.14 16.61 -8.44
N TYR A 31 -1.23 15.83 -8.47
CA TYR A 31 -2.55 16.21 -8.01
C TYR A 31 -3.02 15.24 -6.93
N LEU A 32 -3.83 15.73 -5.99
CA LEU A 32 -4.59 14.90 -5.05
C LEU A 32 -6.01 14.71 -5.57
N ILE A 33 -6.56 13.50 -5.42
CA ILE A 33 -7.95 13.22 -5.78
C ILE A 33 -8.79 13.06 -4.52
N ASP A 34 -9.87 13.83 -4.46
CA ASP A 34 -10.93 13.71 -3.47
C ASP A 34 -12.28 13.89 -4.15
N ASP A 35 -13.12 12.85 -4.12
CA ASP A 35 -14.45 12.88 -4.74
C ASP A 35 -15.53 13.42 -3.79
N PHE A 36 -15.19 13.76 -2.54
CA PHE A 36 -16.13 14.18 -1.50
C PHE A 36 -16.05 15.67 -1.20
N GLU A 37 -14.93 16.30 -1.51
CA GLU A 37 -14.67 17.70 -1.22
C GLU A 37 -14.59 18.52 -2.50
N GLU A 38 -14.82 19.82 -2.42
CA GLU A 38 -14.71 20.72 -3.57
C GLU A 38 -13.30 20.74 -4.16
N GLU A 39 -13.21 20.97 -5.48
CA GLU A 39 -11.93 21.15 -6.16
C GLU A 39 -11.27 22.44 -5.67
N THR A 40 -10.20 22.30 -4.89
CA THR A 40 -9.48 23.39 -4.23
C THR A 40 -7.99 23.08 -4.15
N GLN A 41 -7.20 23.97 -3.57
CA GLN A 41 -5.83 23.66 -3.19
C GLN A 41 -5.78 23.02 -1.81
N TYR A 42 -4.96 21.98 -1.70
CA TYR A 42 -4.67 21.27 -0.46
C TYR A 42 -3.19 20.89 -0.41
N TYR A 43 -2.53 21.18 0.68
CA TYR A 43 -1.10 20.88 0.87
C TYR A 43 -0.20 21.40 -0.27
N GLY A 44 -0.48 22.61 -0.77
CA GLY A 44 0.32 23.25 -1.84
C GLY A 44 0.12 22.68 -3.24
N THR A 45 -0.80 21.74 -3.45
CA THR A 45 -1.16 21.21 -4.75
C THR A 45 -2.68 21.27 -5.01
N ASP A 46 -3.09 21.07 -6.25
CA ASP A 46 -4.50 21.03 -6.61
C ASP A 46 -5.15 19.72 -6.16
N ARG A 47 -6.27 19.85 -5.46
CA ARG A 47 -7.18 18.76 -5.15
C ARG A 47 -8.30 18.76 -6.19
N VAL A 48 -8.52 17.63 -6.84
CA VAL A 48 -9.42 17.49 -7.99
C VAL A 48 -10.31 16.26 -7.84
N HIS A 49 -11.41 16.20 -8.58
CA HIS A 49 -12.24 15.01 -8.65
C HIS A 49 -11.68 13.99 -9.67
N PHE A 50 -11.91 12.71 -9.44
CA PHE A 50 -11.50 11.65 -10.37
C PHE A 50 -12.08 11.86 -11.78
N SER A 51 -13.30 12.34 -11.88
CA SER A 51 -13.96 12.65 -13.16
C SER A 51 -13.31 13.79 -13.95
N SER A 52 -12.51 14.62 -13.27
CA SER A 52 -11.80 15.76 -13.89
C SER A 52 -10.45 15.39 -14.49
N CYS A 53 -9.90 14.20 -14.15
CA CYS A 53 -8.52 13.84 -14.47
C CYS A 53 -8.21 13.90 -15.97
N GLU A 54 -9.08 13.36 -16.84
CA GLU A 54 -8.90 13.39 -18.31
C GLU A 54 -8.91 14.82 -18.86
N ARG A 55 -9.76 15.68 -18.31
CA ARG A 55 -9.86 17.09 -18.75
C ARG A 55 -8.62 17.89 -18.34
N ILE A 56 -8.04 17.55 -17.16
CA ILE A 56 -6.90 18.26 -16.58
C ILE A 56 -5.58 17.78 -17.21
N ALA A 57 -5.45 16.47 -17.42
CA ALA A 57 -4.24 15.89 -17.99
C ALA A 57 -4.13 16.18 -19.50
N LYS A 58 -3.09 16.91 -19.88
CA LYS A 58 -2.78 17.21 -21.29
C LYS A 58 -1.84 16.17 -21.92
N GLU A 59 -1.26 15.31 -21.11
CA GLU A 59 -0.26 14.30 -21.46
C GLU A 59 -0.60 12.97 -20.81
N ALA A 60 0.20 11.93 -21.06
CA ALA A 60 0.07 10.65 -20.37
C ALA A 60 0.15 10.84 -18.85
N PHE A 61 -0.73 10.17 -18.11
CA PHE A 61 -0.83 10.28 -16.68
C PHE A 61 -0.99 8.93 -16.02
N GLU A 62 -0.67 8.88 -14.74
CA GLU A 62 -0.70 7.67 -13.93
C GLU A 62 -1.38 7.95 -12.59
N PHE A 63 -1.91 6.89 -12.00
CA PHE A 63 -2.55 6.92 -10.70
C PHE A 63 -1.74 6.17 -9.65
N ILE A 64 -1.80 6.64 -8.40
CA ILE A 64 -1.35 5.91 -7.21
C ILE A 64 -2.41 6.02 -6.12
N ILE A 65 -2.68 4.93 -5.38
CA ILE A 65 -3.72 4.90 -4.35
C ILE A 65 -3.10 5.13 -2.98
N ALA A 66 -3.45 6.24 -2.35
CA ALA A 66 -2.94 6.70 -1.05
C ALA A 66 -3.98 6.55 0.07
N VAL A 67 -4.66 5.42 0.13
CA VAL A 67 -5.65 5.07 1.15
C VAL A 67 -5.15 3.85 1.91
N GLY A 68 -5.27 3.86 3.24
CA GLY A 68 -4.76 2.78 4.09
C GLY A 68 -5.70 1.58 4.24
N GLU A 69 -7.02 1.75 4.00
CA GLU A 69 -8.03 0.69 4.13
C GLU A 69 -7.99 -0.25 2.92
N PRO A 70 -7.67 -1.56 3.07
CA PRO A 70 -7.55 -2.48 1.95
C PRO A 70 -8.80 -2.58 1.08
N SER A 71 -10.00 -2.59 1.69
CA SER A 71 -11.27 -2.65 0.96
C SER A 71 -11.52 -1.39 0.12
N ALA A 72 -11.18 -0.22 0.64
CA ALA A 72 -11.26 1.02 -0.12
C ALA A 72 -10.21 1.06 -1.25
N ARG A 73 -8.99 0.61 -0.99
CA ARG A 73 -7.94 0.49 -2.01
C ARG A 73 -8.37 -0.40 -3.17
N ASP A 74 -9.01 -1.55 -2.87
CA ASP A 74 -9.51 -2.48 -3.90
C ASP A 74 -10.60 -1.84 -4.77
N LEU A 75 -11.52 -1.11 -4.15
CA LEU A 75 -12.57 -0.36 -4.86
C LEU A 75 -11.97 0.70 -5.80
N LEU A 76 -11.01 1.48 -5.32
CA LEU A 76 -10.35 2.51 -6.13
C LEU A 76 -9.51 1.91 -7.25
N LEU A 77 -8.85 0.79 -6.98
CA LEU A 77 -8.08 0.06 -7.99
C LEU A 77 -8.98 -0.41 -9.14
N LYS A 78 -10.12 -1.03 -8.83
CA LYS A 78 -11.10 -1.44 -9.84
C LYS A 78 -11.56 -0.26 -10.68
N ARG A 79 -11.87 0.86 -10.05
CA ARG A 79 -12.32 2.08 -10.74
C ARG A 79 -11.26 2.63 -11.71
N ILE A 80 -9.99 2.57 -11.35
CA ILE A 80 -8.87 2.98 -12.21
C ILE A 80 -8.72 1.98 -13.38
N GLU A 81 -8.79 0.68 -13.09
CA GLU A 81 -8.63 -0.40 -14.07
C GLU A 81 -9.79 -0.42 -15.10
N GLU A 82 -11.03 -0.19 -14.67
CA GLU A 82 -12.21 -0.08 -15.56
C GLU A 82 -12.08 1.05 -16.60
N LYS A 83 -11.33 2.09 -16.25
CA LYS A 83 -11.02 3.19 -17.19
C LYS A 83 -9.79 2.91 -18.05
N GLY A 84 -9.09 1.80 -17.84
CA GLY A 84 -7.86 1.47 -18.55
C GLY A 84 -6.68 2.37 -18.20
N TYR A 85 -6.72 3.08 -17.07
CA TYR A 85 -5.65 3.97 -16.65
C TYR A 85 -4.46 3.22 -16.09
N GLN A 86 -3.28 3.82 -16.21
CA GLN A 86 -2.03 3.24 -15.74
C GLN A 86 -1.80 3.54 -14.25
N LEU A 87 -1.18 2.59 -13.56
CA LEU A 87 -0.76 2.75 -12.18
C LEU A 87 0.71 3.11 -12.10
N ALA A 88 1.02 4.16 -11.35
CA ALA A 88 2.38 4.49 -10.95
C ALA A 88 2.88 3.50 -9.90
N THR A 89 4.20 3.29 -9.85
CA THR A 89 4.88 2.63 -8.74
C THR A 89 5.84 3.64 -8.13
N LEU A 90 5.71 3.88 -6.82
CA LEU A 90 6.54 4.82 -6.09
C LEU A 90 7.42 4.06 -5.09
N ILE A 91 8.72 4.17 -5.26
CA ILE A 91 9.72 3.57 -4.36
C ILE A 91 10.62 4.69 -3.86
N ASP A 92 10.65 4.87 -2.54
CA ASP A 92 11.49 5.91 -1.93
C ASP A 92 12.97 5.64 -2.25
N PRO A 93 13.75 6.68 -2.62
CA PRO A 93 15.16 6.53 -2.93
C PRO A 93 16.01 5.92 -1.80
N SER A 94 15.55 6.01 -0.56
CA SER A 94 16.23 5.40 0.60
C SER A 94 15.82 3.94 0.87
N ALA A 95 14.86 3.40 0.12
CA ALA A 95 14.46 2.00 0.26
C ALA A 95 15.53 1.07 -0.35
N MET A 96 15.77 -0.04 0.30
CA MET A 96 16.70 -1.08 -0.18
C MET A 96 15.92 -2.18 -0.91
N ILE A 97 16.02 -2.21 -2.22
CA ILE A 97 15.33 -3.20 -3.06
C ILE A 97 16.35 -4.18 -3.65
N SER A 98 16.17 -5.47 -3.38
CA SER A 98 17.00 -6.50 -4.00
C SER A 98 16.82 -6.50 -5.53
N PRO A 99 17.89 -6.68 -6.31
CA PRO A 99 17.80 -6.80 -7.77
C PRO A 99 16.94 -7.96 -8.25
N THR A 100 16.71 -8.97 -7.40
CA THR A 100 15.88 -10.14 -7.71
C THR A 100 14.43 -9.99 -7.28
N ALA A 101 14.08 -8.91 -6.57
CA ALA A 101 12.71 -8.64 -6.20
C ALA A 101 11.86 -8.23 -7.41
N LYS A 102 10.60 -8.65 -7.43
CA LYS A 102 9.63 -8.30 -8.47
C LYS A 102 8.52 -7.47 -7.84
N ILE A 103 8.40 -6.22 -8.26
CA ILE A 103 7.41 -5.26 -7.75
C ILE A 103 6.49 -4.87 -8.90
N ALA A 104 5.21 -5.20 -8.79
CA ALA A 104 4.20 -4.90 -9.80
C ALA A 104 3.71 -3.44 -9.73
N ALA A 105 2.93 -3.04 -10.72
CA ALA A 105 2.37 -1.69 -10.81
C ALA A 105 1.46 -1.34 -9.62
N GLY A 106 1.42 -0.06 -9.27
CA GLY A 106 0.60 0.45 -8.16
C GLY A 106 1.23 0.29 -6.78
N CYS A 107 2.40 -0.31 -6.66
CA CYS A 107 3.06 -0.50 -5.38
C CYS A 107 3.66 0.79 -4.84
N ILE A 108 3.58 0.94 -3.52
CA ILE A 108 4.23 1.99 -2.74
C ILE A 108 5.24 1.35 -1.80
N VAL A 109 6.48 1.81 -1.83
CA VAL A 109 7.52 1.41 -0.87
C VAL A 109 8.09 2.68 -0.23
N ASN A 110 7.74 2.91 1.03
CA ASN A 110 8.18 4.11 1.74
C ASN A 110 9.64 4.03 2.22
N ALA A 111 10.11 5.15 2.74
CA ALA A 111 11.48 5.37 3.16
C ALA A 111 12.02 4.30 4.10
N GLN A 112 13.28 3.93 3.88
CA GLN A 112 14.07 2.98 4.68
C GLN A 112 13.45 1.59 4.82
N SER A 113 12.53 1.22 3.91
CA SER A 113 12.01 -0.14 3.83
C SER A 113 12.97 -1.06 3.08
N ILE A 114 12.96 -2.33 3.44
CA ILE A 114 13.82 -3.36 2.84
C ILE A 114 12.94 -4.40 2.16
N VAL A 115 13.14 -4.59 0.86
CA VAL A 115 12.55 -5.67 0.08
C VAL A 115 13.67 -6.62 -0.34
N SER A 116 13.72 -7.79 0.30
CA SER A 116 14.82 -8.73 0.19
C SER A 116 14.77 -9.56 -1.11
N SER A 117 15.68 -10.51 -1.23
CA SER A 117 15.86 -11.31 -2.46
C SER A 117 14.64 -12.16 -2.78
N ASN A 118 14.31 -12.24 -4.07
CA ASN A 118 13.22 -13.05 -4.64
C ASN A 118 11.83 -12.70 -4.09
N VAL A 119 11.66 -11.57 -3.43
CA VAL A 119 10.33 -11.10 -3.01
C VAL A 119 9.47 -10.83 -4.24
N ILE A 120 8.20 -11.24 -4.16
CA ILE A 120 7.18 -10.90 -5.15
C ILE A 120 6.16 -10.01 -4.47
N MET A 121 6.01 -8.79 -4.98
CA MET A 121 4.93 -7.88 -4.61
C MET A 121 3.98 -7.76 -5.80
N GLU A 122 2.77 -8.26 -5.62
CA GLU A 122 1.73 -8.10 -6.62
C GLU A 122 1.18 -6.67 -6.65
N LYS A 123 0.26 -6.40 -7.58
CA LYS A 123 -0.30 -5.08 -7.86
C LYS A 123 -0.85 -4.39 -6.61
N ASN A 124 -0.63 -3.08 -6.51
CA ASN A 124 -1.20 -2.20 -5.49
C ASN A 124 -0.83 -2.54 -4.02
N CYS A 125 0.32 -3.18 -3.78
CA CYS A 125 0.82 -3.37 -2.41
C CYS A 125 1.35 -2.05 -1.83
N PHE A 126 1.20 -1.90 -0.52
CA PHE A 126 1.69 -0.75 0.24
C PHE A 126 2.64 -1.21 1.34
N LEU A 127 3.86 -0.68 1.34
CA LEU A 127 4.80 -0.79 2.46
C LEU A 127 4.98 0.60 3.10
N GLY A 128 4.66 0.68 4.39
CA GLY A 128 4.93 1.86 5.22
C GLY A 128 6.43 2.08 5.44
N PHE A 129 6.77 3.07 6.26
CA PHE A 129 8.16 3.36 6.61
C PHE A 129 8.80 2.22 7.40
N HIS A 130 10.11 1.96 7.17
CA HIS A 130 10.89 0.96 7.89
C HIS A 130 10.30 -0.47 7.88
N VAL A 131 9.55 -0.83 6.85
CA VAL A 131 9.06 -2.20 6.68
C VAL A 131 10.19 -3.12 6.22
N VAL A 132 10.25 -4.32 6.77
CA VAL A 132 11.18 -5.37 6.29
C VAL A 132 10.38 -6.52 5.69
N VAL A 133 10.62 -6.82 4.42
CA VAL A 133 10.09 -8.01 3.75
C VAL A 133 11.24 -8.97 3.49
N GLY A 134 11.21 -10.10 4.19
CA GLY A 134 12.22 -11.16 4.12
C GLY A 134 12.27 -11.85 2.76
N HIS A 135 13.39 -12.53 2.47
CA HIS A 135 13.63 -13.22 1.22
C HIS A 135 12.54 -14.25 0.87
N ASP A 136 12.28 -14.44 -0.41
CA ASP A 136 11.29 -15.40 -0.93
C ASP A 136 9.85 -15.18 -0.43
N ALA A 137 9.55 -14.01 0.15
CA ALA A 137 8.19 -13.68 0.57
C ALA A 137 7.32 -13.26 -0.62
N HIS A 138 6.02 -13.56 -0.53
CA HIS A 138 5.04 -13.21 -1.54
C HIS A 138 3.92 -12.36 -0.92
N LEU A 139 3.85 -11.10 -1.30
CA LEU A 139 2.76 -10.19 -0.97
C LEU A 139 1.75 -10.18 -2.12
N LYS A 140 0.58 -10.73 -1.90
CA LYS A 140 -0.47 -10.75 -2.91
C LYS A 140 -1.12 -9.37 -3.08
N ARG A 141 -1.93 -9.25 -4.12
CA ARG A 141 -2.58 -8.02 -4.53
C ARG A 141 -3.17 -7.25 -3.35
N ASN A 142 -2.94 -5.95 -3.35
CA ASN A 142 -3.56 -5.01 -2.41
C ASN A 142 -3.22 -5.23 -0.92
N THR A 143 -2.12 -5.95 -0.63
CA THR A 143 -1.61 -6.11 0.73
C THR A 143 -1.12 -4.76 1.27
N VAL A 144 -1.46 -4.46 2.52
CA VAL A 144 -1.01 -3.27 3.25
C VAL A 144 -0.14 -3.70 4.43
N VAL A 145 1.10 -3.25 4.46
CA VAL A 145 2.05 -3.48 5.55
C VAL A 145 2.40 -2.13 6.18
N CYS A 146 1.93 -1.92 7.41
CA CYS A 146 2.11 -0.67 8.14
C CYS A 146 3.56 -0.44 8.58
N PRO A 147 3.91 0.81 8.93
CA PRO A 147 5.26 1.16 9.40
C PRO A 147 5.82 0.24 10.49
N MET A 148 7.13 -0.04 10.38
CA MET A 148 7.91 -0.87 11.31
C MET A 148 7.46 -2.35 11.40
N ALA A 149 6.58 -2.81 10.53
CA ALA A 149 6.21 -4.22 10.49
C ALA A 149 7.25 -5.07 9.74
N THR A 150 7.33 -6.35 10.10
CA THR A 150 8.25 -7.31 9.50
C THR A 150 7.51 -8.52 8.96
N VAL A 151 7.72 -8.85 7.70
CA VAL A 151 7.26 -10.08 7.05
C VAL A 151 8.44 -11.05 6.97
N GLY A 152 8.35 -12.17 7.66
CA GLY A 152 9.40 -13.20 7.68
C GLY A 152 9.62 -13.85 6.32
N GLY A 153 10.85 -14.33 6.08
CA GLY A 153 11.23 -14.93 4.81
C GLY A 153 10.42 -16.18 4.45
N GLY A 154 10.15 -16.39 3.16
CA GLY A 154 9.38 -17.52 2.65
C GLY A 154 7.91 -17.51 3.05
N SER A 155 7.40 -16.39 3.49
CA SER A 155 6.00 -16.22 3.92
C SER A 155 5.12 -15.72 2.78
N THR A 156 3.82 -16.04 2.84
CA THR A 156 2.82 -15.52 1.92
C THR A 156 1.83 -14.65 2.67
N VAL A 157 1.54 -13.47 2.14
CA VAL A 157 0.48 -12.58 2.64
C VAL A 157 -0.61 -12.50 1.58
N GLY A 158 -1.82 -12.91 1.96
CA GLY A 158 -2.98 -13.00 1.07
C GLY A 158 -3.50 -11.63 0.62
N GLU A 159 -4.38 -11.64 -0.36
CA GLU A 159 -4.98 -10.43 -0.93
C GLU A 159 -5.74 -9.61 0.12
N ASN A 160 -5.74 -8.29 -0.02
CA ASN A 160 -6.45 -7.37 0.87
C ASN A 160 -6.12 -7.55 2.36
N THR A 161 -4.97 -8.13 2.67
CA THR A 161 -4.53 -8.36 4.05
C THR A 161 -3.81 -7.13 4.59
N PHE A 162 -4.10 -6.80 5.85
CA PHE A 162 -3.54 -5.67 6.57
C PHE A 162 -2.64 -6.16 7.71
N ILE A 163 -1.40 -5.72 7.70
CA ILE A 163 -0.42 -5.98 8.77
C ILE A 163 -0.18 -4.68 9.53
N GLY A 164 -0.65 -4.63 10.77
CA GLY A 164 -0.63 -3.44 11.61
C GLY A 164 0.77 -2.97 12.01
N LEU A 165 0.83 -1.73 12.49
CA LEU A 165 2.06 -1.06 12.95
C LEU A 165 2.88 -1.95 13.90
N ASN A 166 4.19 -2.00 13.69
CA ASN A 166 5.15 -2.69 14.57
C ASN A 166 4.80 -4.16 14.85
N SER A 167 4.10 -4.82 13.93
CA SER A 167 3.85 -6.26 14.01
C SER A 167 4.94 -7.06 13.29
N SER A 168 5.11 -8.31 13.70
CA SER A 168 6.09 -9.19 13.08
C SER A 168 5.48 -10.55 12.84
N MET A 169 5.77 -11.13 11.69
CA MET A 169 5.42 -12.51 11.39
C MET A 169 6.67 -13.34 11.18
N LYS A 170 6.62 -14.54 11.73
CA LYS A 170 7.70 -15.53 11.64
C LYS A 170 7.88 -15.97 10.18
N GLU A 171 9.09 -16.42 9.84
CA GLU A 171 9.37 -17.03 8.55
C GLU A 171 8.47 -18.25 8.24
N ARG A 172 8.12 -18.42 6.96
CA ARG A 172 7.30 -19.53 6.44
C ARG A 172 5.89 -19.60 7.07
N VAL A 173 5.37 -18.45 7.48
CA VAL A 173 3.99 -18.31 7.95
C VAL A 173 3.15 -17.76 6.80
N ASN A 174 1.94 -18.27 6.63
CA ASN A 174 1.00 -17.80 5.62
C ASN A 174 -0.17 -17.08 6.28
N LEU A 175 -0.45 -15.87 5.81
CA LEU A 175 -1.69 -15.18 6.08
C LEU A 175 -2.64 -15.37 4.89
N GLY A 176 -3.87 -15.73 5.17
CA GLY A 176 -4.95 -15.82 4.19
C GLY A 176 -5.33 -14.47 3.61
N ASN A 177 -6.36 -14.45 2.78
CA ASN A 177 -6.93 -13.22 2.22
C ASN A 177 -7.78 -12.50 3.27
N ASN A 178 -7.85 -11.16 3.18
CA ASN A 178 -8.65 -10.33 4.08
C ASN A 178 -8.33 -10.52 5.57
N VAL A 179 -7.11 -10.91 5.90
CA VAL A 179 -6.65 -11.03 7.29
C VAL A 179 -6.32 -9.65 7.85
N PHE A 180 -6.66 -9.43 9.11
CA PHE A 180 -6.24 -8.26 9.87
C PHE A 180 -5.29 -8.67 11.00
N VAL A 181 -4.04 -8.21 10.91
CA VAL A 181 -3.05 -8.35 11.99
C VAL A 181 -3.01 -7.03 12.76
N GLY A 182 -3.39 -7.06 14.03
CA GLY A 182 -3.39 -5.88 14.89
C GLY A 182 -1.97 -5.38 15.19
N MET A 183 -1.86 -4.08 15.51
CA MET A 183 -0.57 -3.46 15.83
C MET A 183 0.17 -4.20 16.96
N GLY A 184 1.50 -4.27 16.87
CA GLY A 184 2.36 -4.89 17.87
C GLY A 184 2.21 -6.41 17.99
N SER A 185 1.51 -7.06 17.08
CA SER A 185 1.28 -8.51 17.12
C SER A 185 2.48 -9.32 16.65
N MET A 186 2.69 -10.49 17.27
CA MET A 186 3.73 -11.46 16.89
C MET A 186 3.09 -12.73 16.35
N VAL A 187 3.10 -12.90 15.03
CA VAL A 187 2.41 -14.00 14.34
C VAL A 187 3.36 -15.16 14.12
N PHE A 188 3.15 -16.25 14.86
CA PHE A 188 3.98 -17.47 14.81
C PHE A 188 3.36 -18.62 14.03
N ARG A 189 2.09 -18.53 13.65
CA ARG A 189 1.33 -19.57 12.95
C ARG A 189 0.54 -18.96 11.83
N SER A 190 0.28 -19.75 10.79
CA SER A 190 -0.58 -19.35 9.69
C SER A 190 -1.98 -18.97 10.16
N VAL A 191 -2.61 -18.05 9.44
CA VAL A 191 -3.91 -17.47 9.77
C VAL A 191 -4.83 -17.65 8.57
N GLU A 192 -6.05 -18.10 8.83
CA GLU A 192 -7.05 -18.38 7.79
C GLU A 192 -7.65 -17.10 7.21
N ASP A 193 -8.32 -17.23 6.07
CA ASP A 193 -8.98 -16.12 5.39
C ASP A 193 -9.98 -15.41 6.31
N GLY A 194 -9.96 -14.08 6.29
CA GLY A 194 -10.92 -13.24 7.01
C GLY A 194 -10.73 -13.15 8.53
N ASP A 195 -9.69 -13.77 9.07
CA ASP A 195 -9.43 -13.72 10.51
C ASP A 195 -8.78 -12.41 10.95
N THR A 196 -9.08 -12.03 12.19
CA THR A 196 -8.37 -10.98 12.93
C THR A 196 -7.50 -11.59 14.02
N VAL A 197 -6.22 -11.27 14.02
CA VAL A 197 -5.26 -11.75 15.02
C VAL A 197 -4.62 -10.59 15.78
N LEU A 198 -4.50 -10.75 17.11
CA LEU A 198 -3.93 -9.74 18.02
C LEU A 198 -3.03 -10.39 19.05
N GLY A 199 -2.02 -9.65 19.51
CA GLY A 199 -1.22 -9.95 20.69
C GLY A 199 0.12 -10.63 20.42
N ASN A 200 0.82 -10.97 21.50
CA ASN A 200 2.09 -11.69 21.49
C ASN A 200 2.03 -12.87 22.49
N PRO A 201 1.97 -14.12 22.03
CA PRO A 201 1.80 -14.53 20.64
C PRO A 201 0.41 -14.16 20.10
N ALA A 202 0.32 -13.85 18.81
CA ALA A 202 -0.95 -13.49 18.18
C ALA A 202 -1.95 -14.65 18.23
N ARG A 203 -3.22 -14.30 18.53
CA ARG A 203 -4.35 -15.24 18.60
C ARG A 203 -5.50 -14.68 17.77
N VAL A 204 -6.26 -15.56 17.16
CA VAL A 204 -7.53 -15.21 16.51
C VAL A 204 -8.47 -14.66 17.57
N THR A 205 -9.00 -13.46 17.34
CA THR A 205 -9.90 -12.77 18.26
C THR A 205 -11.35 -12.83 17.78
N LYS A 206 -11.59 -12.48 16.53
CA LYS A 206 -12.88 -12.52 15.83
C LYS A 206 -12.63 -12.55 14.33
N GLY A 207 -13.58 -13.10 13.57
CA GLY A 207 -13.62 -12.89 12.13
C GLY A 207 -13.86 -11.40 11.81
N ASN A 208 -13.21 -10.89 10.79
CA ASN A 208 -13.45 -9.56 10.24
C ASN A 208 -14.44 -9.64 9.07
N ALA A 209 -15.70 -9.99 9.37
CA ALA A 209 -16.74 -10.22 8.37
C ALA A 209 -16.99 -8.99 7.47
N GLU A 210 -16.70 -7.79 7.96
CA GLU A 210 -16.83 -6.55 7.17
C GLU A 210 -15.57 -6.20 6.39
N HIS A 211 -14.48 -6.95 6.56
CA HIS A 211 -13.16 -6.69 5.97
C HIS A 211 -12.67 -5.24 6.15
N LYS A 212 -13.01 -4.64 7.30
CA LYS A 212 -12.64 -3.26 7.65
C LYS A 212 -11.58 -3.24 8.72
N VAL A 213 -10.58 -2.39 8.52
CA VAL A 213 -9.50 -2.11 9.46
C VAL A 213 -9.83 -0.90 10.33
N PHE A 214 -10.25 0.18 9.69
CA PHE A 214 -10.58 1.43 10.37
C PHE A 214 -12.09 1.52 10.60
N ARG A 215 -12.49 1.31 11.86
CA ARG A 215 -13.89 1.54 12.28
C ARG A 215 -14.03 3.00 12.74
N LYS A 216 -14.99 3.70 12.17
CA LYS A 216 -15.45 5.01 12.69
C LYS A 216 -16.33 4.80 13.90
#